data_107df2f50c617af2517fd449d43155c1
#
_entry.id   107df2f50c617af2517fd449d43155c1
#
_cell.length_a   1.000
_cell.length_b   1.000
_cell.length_c   1.000
_cell.angle_alpha   90.00
_cell.angle_beta   90.00
_cell.angle_gamma   90.00
#
_symmetry.space_group_name_H-M   'P 1'
#
loop_
_entity.id
_entity.type
_entity.pdbx_description
1 polymer ?
#
loop_
_entity_poly.entity_id
_entity_poly.type
_entity_poly.pdbx_seq_one_letter_code
_entity_poly.pdbx_strand_id
1 'polypeptide(L)'
;MNANEVIANIALKLMGKPRGDYATVNPNDHVNLSQSTNDVYQTAVKLTILSCCPMLLEAQASLREALLAKAQEFDDVIKVG
;
A
#
# COMPACT_ATOMS: atom_id res chain seq x y z
N MET A 1 2.32 -5.37 14.71
CA MET A 1 2.38 -6.70 15.35
C MET A 1 2.10 -7.80 14.35
N ASN A 2 0.94 -7.87 13.71
CA ASN A 2 0.54 -8.96 12.82
C ASN A 2 1.56 -9.26 11.67
N ALA A 3 2.07 -8.25 10.99
CA ALA A 3 3.09 -8.44 9.95
C ALA A 3 4.38 -9.10 10.49
N ASN A 4 4.82 -8.73 11.68
CA ASN A 4 6.01 -9.31 12.31
C ASN A 4 5.80 -10.78 12.67
N GLU A 5 4.59 -11.16 13.09
CA GLU A 5 4.24 -12.55 13.36
C GLU A 5 4.24 -13.41 12.07
N VAL A 6 3.72 -12.85 10.98
CA VAL A 6 3.76 -13.52 9.66
C VAL A 6 5.21 -13.73 9.22
N ILE A 7 6.06 -12.70 9.31
CA ILE A 7 7.48 -12.78 8.94
C ILE A 7 8.20 -13.82 9.81
N ALA A 8 8.00 -13.80 11.14
CA ALA A 8 8.60 -14.77 12.06
C ALA A 8 8.19 -16.21 11.70
N ASN A 9 6.92 -16.46 11.41
CA ASN A 9 6.44 -17.78 11.04
C ASN A 9 6.93 -18.25 9.66
N ILE A 10 7.13 -17.34 8.71
CA ILE A 10 7.77 -17.66 7.42
C ILE A 10 9.23 -18.05 7.65
N ALA A 11 9.97 -17.31 8.46
CA ALA A 11 11.35 -17.63 8.81
C ALA A 11 11.46 -18.99 9.48
N LEU A 12 10.60 -19.28 10.49
CA LEU A 12 10.54 -20.59 11.15
C LEU A 12 10.28 -21.71 10.16
N LYS A 13 9.36 -21.53 9.22
CA LYS A 13 9.09 -22.53 8.18
C LYS A 13 10.31 -22.78 7.29
N LEU A 14 11.04 -21.75 6.89
CA LEU A 14 12.27 -21.88 6.10
C LEU A 14 13.39 -22.59 6.87
N MET A 15 13.41 -22.45 8.20
CA MET A 15 14.34 -23.14 9.09
C MET A 15 13.91 -24.58 9.45
N GLY A 16 12.79 -25.06 8.91
CA GLY A 16 12.24 -26.39 9.24
C GLY A 16 11.67 -26.48 10.66
N LYS A 17 11.33 -25.36 11.28
CA LYS A 17 10.77 -25.28 12.63
C LYS A 17 9.24 -25.15 12.60
N PRO A 18 8.54 -25.58 13.67
CA PRO A 18 7.10 -25.41 13.77
C PRO A 18 6.74 -23.92 13.88
N ARG A 19 5.56 -23.55 13.35
CA ARG A 19 5.01 -22.20 13.52
C ARG A 19 4.78 -21.93 15.02
N GLY A 20 5.05 -20.70 15.44
CA GLY A 20 4.89 -20.29 16.84
C GLY A 20 6.08 -20.62 17.73
N ASP A 21 7.16 -21.20 17.21
CA ASP A 21 8.41 -21.39 17.97
C ASP A 21 9.14 -20.05 18.16
N TYR A 22 8.50 -19.17 18.91
CA TYR A 22 9.00 -17.81 19.15
C TYR A 22 10.22 -17.76 20.09
N ALA A 23 10.60 -18.90 20.66
CA ALA A 23 11.90 -19.04 21.31
C ALA A 23 13.06 -19.02 20.29
N THR A 24 12.81 -19.52 19.07
CA THR A 24 13.79 -19.50 17.98
C THR A 24 13.73 -18.19 17.18
N VAL A 25 12.54 -17.74 16.74
CA VAL A 25 12.35 -16.47 16.03
C VAL A 25 11.18 -15.71 16.64
N ASN A 26 11.48 -14.66 17.40
CA ASN A 26 10.50 -13.84 18.09
C ASN A 26 10.07 -12.65 17.20
N PRO A 27 8.77 -12.40 17.05
CA PRO A 27 8.27 -11.24 16.27
C PRO A 27 8.73 -9.88 16.79
N ASN A 28 8.89 -9.73 18.10
CA ASN A 28 9.27 -8.47 18.72
C ASN A 28 10.80 -8.34 18.84
N ASP A 29 11.45 -9.36 19.40
CA ASP A 29 12.86 -9.29 19.76
C ASP A 29 13.81 -9.49 18.58
N HIS A 30 13.33 -10.18 17.53
CA HIS A 30 14.12 -10.43 16.32
C HIS A 30 13.61 -9.63 15.12
N VAL A 31 12.33 -9.80 14.72
CA VAL A 31 11.80 -9.13 13.51
C VAL A 31 11.69 -7.63 13.70
N ASN A 32 11.25 -7.18 14.88
CA ASN A 32 11.07 -5.75 15.19
C ASN A 32 12.29 -5.12 15.88
N LEU A 33 13.42 -5.83 15.93
CA LEU A 33 14.62 -5.36 16.61
C LEU A 33 15.03 -3.97 16.13
N SER A 34 15.22 -3.04 17.05
CA SER A 34 15.63 -1.65 16.78
C SER A 34 14.65 -0.85 15.89
N GLN A 35 13.41 -1.28 15.75
CA GLN A 35 12.39 -0.59 14.95
C GLN A 35 11.25 -0.09 15.83
N SER A 36 10.75 1.09 15.52
CA SER A 36 9.53 1.64 16.10
C SER A 36 8.39 1.69 15.07
N THR A 37 7.17 1.94 15.52
CA THR A 37 6.00 2.18 14.66
C THR A 37 6.25 3.38 13.71
N ASN A 38 7.08 4.33 14.13
CA ASN A 38 7.38 5.54 13.37
C ASN A 38 8.40 5.32 12.24
N ASP A 39 9.06 4.18 12.18
CA ASP A 39 10.06 3.86 11.16
C ASP A 39 9.44 3.09 9.99
N VAL A 40 9.22 1.81 10.19
CA VAL A 40 8.82 0.88 9.11
C VAL A 40 7.38 1.13 8.64
N TYR A 41 6.45 1.34 9.57
CA TYR A 41 5.03 1.51 9.22
C TYR A 41 4.81 2.78 8.39
N GLN A 42 5.36 3.90 8.79
CA GLN A 42 5.25 5.17 8.07
C GLN A 42 5.90 5.09 6.68
N THR A 43 7.03 4.41 6.59
CA THR A 43 7.71 4.18 5.30
C THR A 43 6.89 3.26 4.41
N ALA A 44 6.33 2.17 4.94
CA ALA A 44 5.47 1.26 4.19
C ALA A 44 4.22 1.96 3.63
N VAL A 45 3.58 2.84 4.42
CA VAL A 45 2.43 3.64 3.96
C VAL A 45 2.84 4.54 2.80
N LYS A 46 3.96 5.25 2.90
CA LYS A 46 4.46 6.13 1.83
C LYS A 46 4.77 5.35 0.55
N LEU A 47 5.42 4.21 0.66
CA LEU A 47 5.73 3.35 -0.49
C LEU A 47 4.45 2.78 -1.14
N THR A 48 3.46 2.42 -0.33
CA THR A 48 2.15 1.98 -0.83
C THR A 48 1.46 3.08 -1.62
N ILE A 49 1.42 4.29 -1.09
CA ILE A 49 0.84 5.45 -1.78
C ILE A 49 1.57 5.68 -3.11
N LEU A 50 2.90 5.70 -3.11
CA LEU A 50 3.70 5.87 -4.34
C LEU A 50 3.42 4.77 -5.37
N SER A 51 3.24 3.53 -4.93
CA SER A 51 2.92 2.42 -5.82
C SER A 51 1.51 2.48 -6.41
N CYS A 52 0.54 3.03 -5.67
CA CYS A 52 -0.85 3.14 -6.10
C CYS A 52 -1.14 4.42 -6.89
N CYS A 53 -0.36 5.49 -6.68
CA CYS A 53 -0.54 6.78 -7.36
C CYS A 53 -0.62 6.69 -8.88
N PRO A 54 0.23 5.93 -9.60
CA PRO A 54 0.17 5.86 -11.06
C PRO A 54 -1.19 5.41 -11.58
N MET A 55 -1.79 4.39 -10.99
CA MET A 55 -3.13 3.90 -11.37
C MET A 55 -4.21 4.97 -11.19
N LEU A 56 -4.15 5.72 -10.09
CA LEU A 56 -5.09 6.81 -9.83
C LEU A 56 -4.91 7.94 -10.84
N LEU A 57 -3.67 8.32 -11.16
CA LEU A 57 -3.36 9.37 -12.11
C LEU A 57 -3.82 9.02 -13.53
N GLU A 58 -3.67 7.76 -13.96
CA GLU A 58 -4.18 7.28 -15.24
C GLU A 58 -5.71 7.36 -15.31
N ALA A 59 -6.40 6.92 -14.26
CA ALA A 59 -7.86 7.02 -14.18
C ALA A 59 -8.35 8.49 -14.20
N GLN A 60 -7.66 9.37 -13.49
CA GLN A 60 -7.97 10.80 -13.49
C GLN A 60 -7.69 11.45 -14.85
N ALA A 61 -6.62 11.07 -15.54
CA ALA A 61 -6.31 11.56 -16.87
C ALA A 61 -7.41 11.15 -17.87
N SER A 62 -7.83 9.90 -17.84
CA SER A 62 -8.92 9.39 -18.68
C SER A 62 -10.24 10.12 -18.41
N LEU A 63 -10.58 10.33 -17.13
CA LEU A 63 -11.78 11.10 -16.76
C LEU A 63 -11.70 12.55 -17.25
N ARG A 64 -10.54 13.20 -17.09
CA ARG A 64 -10.32 14.56 -17.58
C ARG A 64 -10.52 14.66 -19.09
N GLU A 65 -9.98 13.74 -19.86
CA GLU A 65 -10.14 13.70 -21.33
C GLU A 65 -11.61 13.52 -21.72
N ALA A 66 -12.32 12.61 -21.06
CA ALA A 66 -13.75 12.42 -21.30
C ALA A 66 -14.57 13.68 -21.00
N LEU A 67 -14.26 14.38 -19.91
CA LEU A 67 -14.94 15.63 -19.55
C LEU A 67 -14.62 16.75 -20.55
N LEU A 68 -13.38 16.85 -21.03
CA LEU A 68 -13.00 17.82 -22.05
C LEU A 68 -13.69 17.56 -23.38
N ALA A 69 -13.78 16.29 -23.79
CA ALA A 69 -14.51 15.91 -25.00
C ALA A 69 -15.99 16.27 -24.89
N LYS A 70 -16.61 16.04 -23.73
CA LYS A 70 -18.01 16.45 -23.49
C LYS A 70 -18.20 17.97 -23.41
N ALA A 71 -17.24 18.69 -22.87
CA ALA A 71 -17.28 20.14 -22.86
C ALA A 71 -17.27 20.72 -24.30
N GLN A 72 -16.42 20.17 -25.17
CA GLN A 72 -16.38 20.55 -26.58
C GLN A 72 -17.67 20.15 -27.33
N GLU A 73 -18.22 18.95 -27.05
CA GLU A 73 -19.47 18.48 -27.65
C GLU A 73 -20.65 19.40 -27.32
N PHE A 74 -20.67 19.99 -26.12
CA PHE A 74 -21.76 20.82 -25.62
C PHE A 74 -21.47 22.32 -25.62
N ASP A 75 -20.40 22.77 -26.27
CA ASP A 75 -19.98 24.16 -26.25
C ASP A 75 -21.07 25.08 -26.86
N ASP A 76 -21.80 24.59 -27.85
CA ASP A 76 -22.90 25.29 -28.50
C ASP A 76 -24.27 25.16 -27.80
N VAL A 77 -24.33 24.38 -26.71
CA VAL A 77 -25.58 24.12 -26.02
C VAL A 77 -25.83 25.17 -24.91
N ILE A 78 -26.75 26.06 -25.16
CA ILE A 78 -27.16 27.05 -24.18
C ILE A 78 -27.95 26.40 -23.06
N LYS A 79 -27.48 26.60 -21.81
CA LYS A 79 -28.11 26.11 -20.61
C LYS A 79 -28.49 27.26 -19.69
N VAL A 80 -29.72 27.21 -19.17
CA VAL A 80 -30.12 28.12 -18.08
C VAL A 80 -29.45 27.66 -16.79
N GLY A 81 -28.78 28.56 -16.11
CA GLY A 81 -28.11 28.34 -14.84
C GLY A 81 -29.04 28.20 -13.64
#